data_edf94753db31c5c7e941365003005c40
#
_entry.id   edf94753db31c5c7e941365003005c40
#
_cell.length_a   1.000
_cell.length_b   1.000
_cell.length_c   1.000
_cell.angle_alpha   90.00
_cell.angle_beta   90.00
_cell.angle_gamma   90.00
#
_symmetry.space_group_name_H-M   'P 1'
#
loop_
_entity.id
_entity.type
_entity.pdbx_description
1 polymer ?
#
loop_
_entity_poly.entity_id
_entity_poly.type
_entity_poly.pdbx_seq_one_letter_code
_entity_poly.pdbx_strand_id
1 'polypeptide(L)'
;MNLSAVSVVYRKELTEWLRDRRTLISTVLVPLLAFPLLMVGITALATVMIGNAEKEIPKIMILGGDDSPQLLERLHKLDKLKIVPYADNWKDQISNKDIRAAVEIPRGFQAALADGTAQTVNIYFYQGELKSSFGADHLQKAIEEYRDSVVKDRLAAKNLPASVLTPFEIKQENVAPPEKVSGANIGGFIGYAVILLCLTGAMYPAIDLTAGEKERGTIETILSSPISRFDLVLGKFLLVFSASLVSAVLSVTSMGLSFAILGHSHLMKSSGEQSLNLNLGLTSVVAVFFMALPLAVLFSAVLMTIALFAKTYKEAQSYLTPLTFLVVIPAVASVMPGVELTPKLALIPVLNTSLVCKEIITGTYHWNSIILIFTSTCVYALVAIFLAVKMFQREDVLFRS
;
A
#
# COMPACT_ATOMS: atom_id res chain seq x y z
N MET A 1 -12.64 -42.25 7.21
CA MET A 1 -12.68 -40.89 7.80
C MET A 1 -13.65 -40.91 8.98
N ASN A 2 -13.13 -40.69 10.18
CA ASN A 2 -13.93 -40.64 11.40
C ASN A 2 -14.09 -39.17 11.85
N LEU A 3 -15.24 -38.56 11.54
CA LEU A 3 -15.49 -37.13 11.83
C LEU A 3 -15.43 -36.82 13.32
N SER A 4 -15.75 -37.77 14.20
CA SER A 4 -15.61 -37.58 15.65
C SER A 4 -14.17 -37.48 16.07
N ALA A 5 -13.27 -38.30 15.51
CA ALA A 5 -11.83 -38.25 15.77
C ALA A 5 -11.22 -36.93 15.28
N VAL A 6 -11.57 -36.50 14.05
CA VAL A 6 -11.15 -35.19 13.49
C VAL A 6 -11.60 -34.05 14.41
N SER A 7 -12.84 -34.07 14.89
CA SER A 7 -13.37 -33.04 15.78
C SER A 7 -12.63 -32.98 17.13
N VAL A 8 -12.27 -34.15 17.67
CA VAL A 8 -11.49 -34.21 18.93
C VAL A 8 -10.11 -33.62 18.75
N VAL A 9 -9.40 -34.00 17.66
CA VAL A 9 -8.08 -33.43 17.35
C VAL A 9 -8.20 -31.91 17.15
N TYR A 10 -9.13 -31.45 16.31
CA TYR A 10 -9.32 -30.04 16.06
C TYR A 10 -9.59 -29.24 17.34
N ARG A 11 -10.48 -29.72 18.21
CA ARG A 11 -10.81 -29.04 19.48
C ARG A 11 -9.61 -29.01 20.44
N LYS A 12 -8.82 -30.08 20.50
CA LYS A 12 -7.57 -30.13 21.30
C LYS A 12 -6.62 -29.05 20.78
N GLU A 13 -6.31 -29.06 19.48
CA GLU A 13 -5.38 -28.11 18.87
C GLU A 13 -5.89 -26.66 18.99
N LEU A 14 -7.19 -26.44 18.80
CA LEU A 14 -7.81 -25.12 18.98
C LEU A 14 -7.65 -24.60 20.41
N THR A 15 -7.82 -25.48 21.41
CA THR A 15 -7.66 -25.10 22.81
C THR A 15 -6.21 -24.75 23.14
N GLU A 16 -5.24 -25.50 22.59
CA GLU A 16 -3.82 -25.21 22.74
C GLU A 16 -3.45 -23.90 22.04
N TRP A 17 -3.91 -23.68 20.81
CA TRP A 17 -3.71 -22.45 20.05
C TRP A 17 -4.28 -21.22 20.78
N LEU A 18 -5.47 -21.31 21.36
CA LEU A 18 -6.07 -20.22 22.14
C LEU A 18 -5.35 -19.92 23.46
N ARG A 19 -4.50 -20.84 23.95
CA ARG A 19 -3.67 -20.64 25.15
C ARG A 19 -2.26 -20.13 24.82
N ASP A 20 -1.81 -20.30 23.60
CA ASP A 20 -0.51 -19.79 23.15
C ASP A 20 -0.56 -18.30 22.82
N ARG A 21 -0.09 -17.48 23.78
CA ARG A 21 -0.06 -16.02 23.64
C ARG A 21 0.74 -15.55 22.42
N ARG A 22 1.83 -16.25 22.08
CA ARG A 22 2.71 -15.86 20.98
C ARG A 22 1.98 -16.01 19.63
N THR A 23 1.34 -17.14 19.44
CA THR A 23 0.59 -17.44 18.22
C THR A 23 -0.66 -16.57 18.11
N LEU A 24 -1.37 -16.31 19.23
CA LEU A 24 -2.52 -15.39 19.24
C LEU A 24 -2.10 -13.94 18.87
N ILE A 25 -0.97 -13.46 19.38
CA ILE A 25 -0.50 -12.12 19.02
C ILE A 25 -0.26 -12.04 17.52
N SER A 26 0.44 -13.02 16.93
CA SER A 26 0.74 -13.01 15.49
C SER A 26 -0.49 -13.19 14.60
N THR A 27 -1.45 -14.02 15.01
CA THR A 27 -2.60 -14.39 14.17
C THR A 27 -3.81 -13.47 14.37
N VAL A 28 -3.96 -12.85 15.54
CA VAL A 28 -5.11 -12.00 15.88
C VAL A 28 -4.70 -10.55 16.06
N LEU A 29 -3.73 -10.28 16.94
CA LEU A 29 -3.39 -8.90 17.31
C LEU A 29 -2.69 -8.16 16.17
N VAL A 30 -1.76 -8.81 15.48
CA VAL A 30 -1.03 -8.20 14.36
C VAL A 30 -1.99 -7.84 13.21
N PRO A 31 -2.84 -8.73 12.67
CA PRO A 31 -3.80 -8.37 11.63
C PRO A 31 -4.78 -7.27 12.06
N LEU A 32 -5.17 -7.26 13.33
CA LEU A 32 -6.12 -6.28 13.85
C LEU A 32 -5.51 -4.87 14.00
N LEU A 33 -4.25 -4.78 14.44
CA LEU A 33 -3.63 -3.51 14.78
C LEU A 33 -2.67 -2.98 13.70
N ALA A 34 -2.14 -3.82 12.83
CA ALA A 34 -1.13 -3.41 11.84
C ALA A 34 -1.62 -2.26 10.95
N PHE A 35 -2.85 -2.36 10.44
CA PHE A 35 -3.43 -1.32 9.58
C PHE A 35 -3.73 -0.02 10.30
N PRO A 36 -4.49 -0.02 11.42
CA PRO A 36 -4.74 1.22 12.17
C PRO A 36 -3.45 1.92 12.59
N LEU A 37 -2.48 1.18 13.11
CA LEU A 37 -1.21 1.75 13.54
C LEU A 37 -0.39 2.33 12.38
N LEU A 38 -0.31 1.61 11.26
CA LEU A 38 0.35 2.10 10.05
C LEU A 38 -0.33 3.38 9.52
N MET A 39 -1.65 3.37 9.40
CA MET A 39 -2.40 4.52 8.88
C MET A 39 -2.29 5.74 9.80
N VAL A 40 -2.48 5.56 11.09
CA VAL A 40 -2.33 6.65 12.06
C VAL A 40 -0.88 7.14 12.09
N GLY A 41 0.10 6.23 12.09
CA GLY A 41 1.53 6.58 12.10
C GLY A 41 1.95 7.36 10.85
N ILE A 42 1.59 6.89 9.66
CA ILE A 42 1.91 7.58 8.39
C ILE A 42 1.21 8.94 8.33
N THR A 43 -0.08 9.00 8.69
CA THR A 43 -0.83 10.27 8.66
C THR A 43 -0.27 11.27 9.66
N ALA A 44 0.03 10.85 10.89
CA ALA A 44 0.64 11.72 11.90
C ALA A 44 2.02 12.22 11.45
N LEU A 45 2.86 11.33 10.92
CA LEU A 45 4.18 11.69 10.40
C LEU A 45 4.07 12.67 9.23
N ALA A 46 3.20 12.40 8.26
CA ALA A 46 2.95 13.29 7.12
C ALA A 46 2.47 14.68 7.59
N THR A 47 1.51 14.73 8.51
CA THR A 47 0.98 15.99 9.05
C THR A 47 2.07 16.81 9.74
N VAL A 48 2.92 16.15 10.55
CA VAL A 48 4.04 16.82 11.23
C VAL A 48 5.08 17.30 10.21
N MET A 49 5.43 16.48 9.22
CA MET A 49 6.43 16.84 8.20
C MET A 49 5.95 17.99 7.32
N ILE A 50 4.72 17.93 6.83
CA ILE A 50 4.11 18.97 5.99
C ILE A 50 3.92 20.24 6.80
N GLY A 51 3.33 20.16 7.99
CA GLY A 51 3.10 21.33 8.85
C GLY A 51 4.38 22.02 9.29
N ASN A 52 5.47 21.28 9.51
CA ASN A 52 6.78 21.87 9.78
C ASN A 52 7.40 22.51 8.54
N ALA A 53 7.20 21.92 7.37
CA ALA A 53 7.69 22.46 6.11
C ALA A 53 6.95 23.76 5.71
N GLU A 54 5.64 23.82 5.93
CA GLU A 54 4.83 25.04 5.67
C GLU A 54 5.10 26.20 6.64
N LYS A 55 5.46 25.89 7.88
CA LYS A 55 5.78 26.91 8.91
C LYS A 55 7.18 27.50 8.76
N GLU A 56 8.08 26.80 8.11
CA GLU A 56 9.43 27.30 7.88
C GLU A 56 9.41 28.35 6.77
N ILE A 57 9.85 29.57 7.07
CA ILE A 57 10.04 30.60 6.06
C ILE A 57 11.26 30.21 5.22
N PRO A 58 11.11 29.77 3.96
CA PRO A 58 12.21 29.31 3.15
C PRO A 58 13.17 30.46 2.83
N LYS A 59 14.46 30.21 3.01
CA LYS A 59 15.51 31.12 2.57
C LYS A 59 15.69 30.94 1.07
N ILE A 60 15.59 32.04 0.32
CA ILE A 60 15.76 32.06 -1.13
C ILE A 60 16.85 33.04 -1.52
N MET A 61 17.45 32.83 -2.67
CA MET A 61 18.43 33.72 -3.24
C MET A 61 17.96 34.25 -4.59
N ILE A 62 18.18 35.55 -4.84
CA ILE A 62 17.87 36.17 -6.14
C ILE A 62 19.21 36.37 -6.88
N LEU A 63 19.25 35.87 -8.12
CA LEU A 63 20.41 35.96 -8.99
C LEU A 63 20.08 36.96 -10.09
N GLY A 64 20.74 38.11 -10.10
CA GLY A 64 20.44 39.20 -11.04
C GLY A 64 19.18 39.99 -10.71
N GLY A 65 18.56 40.58 -11.73
CA GLY A 65 17.31 41.37 -11.57
C GLY A 65 17.52 42.80 -11.14
N ASP A 66 18.74 43.32 -11.09
CA ASP A 66 19.06 44.71 -10.67
C ASP A 66 18.34 45.75 -11.54
N ASP A 67 18.01 45.41 -12.77
CA ASP A 67 17.27 46.22 -13.73
C ASP A 67 15.72 46.07 -13.64
N SER A 68 15.23 45.26 -12.68
CA SER A 68 13.80 44.98 -12.53
C SER A 68 13.28 45.33 -11.14
N PRO A 69 13.27 46.59 -10.74
CA PRO A 69 12.92 47.00 -9.38
C PRO A 69 11.51 46.61 -8.97
N GLN A 70 10.56 46.58 -9.91
CA GLN A 70 9.17 46.22 -9.65
C GLN A 70 9.03 44.73 -9.25
N LEU A 71 9.73 43.84 -9.94
CA LEU A 71 9.73 42.42 -9.60
C LEU A 71 10.45 42.17 -8.28
N LEU A 72 11.61 42.82 -8.06
CA LEU A 72 12.35 42.73 -6.81
C LEU A 72 11.53 43.22 -5.61
N GLU A 73 10.89 44.38 -5.74
CA GLU A 73 10.03 44.95 -4.67
C GLU A 73 8.88 43.96 -4.34
N ARG A 74 8.30 43.34 -5.36
CA ARG A 74 7.22 42.35 -5.16
C ARG A 74 7.72 41.10 -4.44
N LEU A 75 8.89 40.57 -4.80
CA LEU A 75 9.52 39.45 -4.11
C LEU A 75 9.90 39.78 -2.66
N HIS A 76 10.39 41.01 -2.41
CA HIS A 76 10.72 41.47 -1.03
C HIS A 76 9.50 41.67 -0.13
N LYS A 77 8.32 41.96 -0.72
CA LYS A 77 7.06 42.12 0.04
C LYS A 77 6.39 40.78 0.42
N LEU A 78 6.98 39.64 0.01
CA LEU A 78 6.44 38.32 0.37
C LEU A 78 6.85 37.95 1.79
N ASP A 79 5.95 38.06 2.74
CA ASP A 79 6.17 37.70 4.16
C ASP A 79 6.54 36.22 4.36
N LYS A 80 6.27 35.39 3.35
CA LYS A 80 6.50 33.93 3.38
C LYS A 80 7.86 33.50 2.83
N LEU A 81 8.74 34.43 2.47
CA LEU A 81 10.07 34.14 1.92
C LEU A 81 11.12 35.02 2.59
N LYS A 82 12.27 34.43 2.91
CA LYS A 82 13.42 35.17 3.43
C LYS A 82 14.48 35.26 2.36
N ILE A 83 14.67 36.45 1.79
CA ILE A 83 15.69 36.69 0.78
C ILE A 83 17.03 36.80 1.46
N VAL A 84 18.02 36.05 0.96
CA VAL A 84 19.41 36.10 1.43
C VAL A 84 20.29 36.77 0.39
N PRO A 85 21.40 37.43 0.83
CA PRO A 85 22.34 38.04 -0.11
C PRO A 85 22.92 37.07 -1.12
N TYR A 86 23.27 37.58 -2.30
CA TYR A 86 23.94 36.80 -3.35
C TYR A 86 25.26 36.20 -2.88
N ALA A 87 25.50 34.96 -3.26
CA ALA A 87 26.78 34.26 -3.08
C ALA A 87 27.09 33.40 -4.28
N ASP A 88 28.35 33.39 -4.71
CA ASP A 88 28.78 32.64 -5.92
C ASP A 88 28.59 31.13 -5.82
N ASN A 89 28.60 30.59 -4.59
CA ASN A 89 28.41 29.17 -4.29
C ASN A 89 26.94 28.78 -4.05
N TRP A 90 25.98 29.51 -4.63
CA TRP A 90 24.55 29.30 -4.43
C TRP A 90 24.07 27.87 -4.75
N LYS A 91 24.69 27.20 -5.75
CA LYS A 91 24.36 25.82 -6.10
C LYS A 91 24.70 24.86 -4.97
N ASP A 92 25.88 25.07 -4.35
CA ASP A 92 26.29 24.26 -3.20
C ASP A 92 25.41 24.56 -1.98
N GLN A 93 25.00 25.80 -1.79
CA GLN A 93 24.07 26.16 -0.72
C GLN A 93 22.68 25.52 -0.89
N ILE A 94 22.17 25.36 -2.14
CA ILE A 94 20.96 24.61 -2.42
C ILE A 94 21.19 23.13 -2.10
N SER A 95 22.30 22.55 -2.56
CA SER A 95 22.64 21.15 -2.32
C SER A 95 22.82 20.85 -0.82
N ASN A 96 23.44 21.76 -0.08
CA ASN A 96 23.63 21.65 1.37
C ASN A 96 22.38 22.05 2.18
N LYS A 97 21.31 22.52 1.51
CA LYS A 97 20.04 22.93 2.13
C LYS A 97 20.15 24.19 3.00
N ASP A 98 21.16 25.02 2.81
CA ASP A 98 21.35 26.31 3.49
C ASP A 98 20.33 27.33 2.98
N ILE A 99 20.05 27.28 1.64
CA ILE A 99 18.96 27.95 0.98
C ILE A 99 18.04 26.93 0.32
N ARG A 100 16.76 27.28 0.18
CA ARG A 100 15.73 26.36 -0.30
C ARG A 100 15.53 26.43 -1.80
N ALA A 101 15.67 27.62 -2.37
CA ALA A 101 15.55 27.86 -3.80
C ALA A 101 16.34 29.11 -4.21
N ALA A 102 16.63 29.22 -5.50
CA ALA A 102 17.15 30.44 -6.09
C ALA A 102 16.36 30.78 -7.36
N VAL A 103 16.19 32.08 -7.62
CA VAL A 103 15.57 32.58 -8.84
C VAL A 103 16.57 33.40 -9.62
N GLU A 104 16.73 33.06 -10.89
CA GLU A 104 17.59 33.83 -11.83
C GLU A 104 16.73 34.72 -12.73
N ILE A 105 16.93 36.01 -12.61
CA ILE A 105 16.31 37.01 -13.45
C ILE A 105 17.36 37.52 -14.44
N PRO A 106 17.16 37.30 -15.76
CA PRO A 106 18.17 37.66 -16.75
C PRO A 106 18.37 39.17 -16.85
N ARG A 107 19.58 39.59 -17.21
CA ARG A 107 19.87 41.01 -17.46
C ARG A 107 19.06 41.51 -18.64
N GLY A 108 18.59 42.76 -18.56
CA GLY A 108 17.72 43.32 -19.60
C GLY A 108 16.26 42.90 -19.50
N PHE A 109 15.87 42.23 -18.42
CA PHE A 109 14.52 41.69 -18.22
C PHE A 109 13.45 42.79 -18.34
N GLN A 110 13.63 43.96 -17.72
CA GLN A 110 12.68 45.05 -17.75
C GLN A 110 12.56 45.70 -19.14
N ALA A 111 13.70 45.84 -19.84
CA ALA A 111 13.71 46.36 -21.23
C ALA A 111 12.99 45.37 -22.16
N ALA A 112 13.27 44.08 -22.06
CA ALA A 112 12.58 43.07 -22.85
C ALA A 112 11.08 43.00 -22.57
N LEU A 113 10.68 43.20 -21.30
CA LEU A 113 9.26 43.33 -20.96
C LEU A 113 8.62 44.54 -21.63
N ALA A 114 9.33 45.68 -21.68
CA ALA A 114 8.81 46.90 -22.37
C ALA A 114 8.66 46.71 -23.89
N ASP A 115 9.66 46.04 -24.50
CA ASP A 115 9.68 45.74 -25.94
C ASP A 115 8.76 44.59 -26.35
N GLY A 116 8.15 43.90 -25.39
CA GLY A 116 7.27 42.76 -25.67
C GLY A 116 8.03 41.45 -25.98
N THR A 117 9.34 41.41 -25.77
CA THR A 117 10.17 40.21 -26.00
C THR A 117 10.04 39.26 -24.83
N ALA A 118 9.85 37.98 -25.13
CA ALA A 118 9.77 36.95 -24.10
C ALA A 118 11.16 36.66 -23.47
N GLN A 119 11.21 36.59 -22.15
CA GLN A 119 12.39 36.22 -21.39
C GLN A 119 12.11 35.04 -20.51
N THR A 120 13.14 34.28 -20.14
CA THR A 120 13.03 33.12 -19.28
C THR A 120 13.58 33.45 -17.90
N VAL A 121 12.76 33.24 -16.87
CA VAL A 121 13.17 33.29 -15.48
C VAL A 121 13.35 31.84 -15.01
N ASN A 122 14.52 31.52 -14.47
CA ASN A 122 14.82 30.16 -14.00
C ASN A 122 14.65 30.10 -12.49
N ILE A 123 14.00 29.04 -12.01
CA ILE A 123 13.90 28.72 -10.59
C ILE A 123 14.72 27.45 -10.34
N TYR A 124 15.70 27.53 -9.47
CA TYR A 124 16.56 26.44 -9.07
C TYR A 124 16.17 25.96 -7.69
N PHE A 125 15.99 24.66 -7.54
CA PHE A 125 15.62 24.03 -6.28
C PHE A 125 16.16 22.60 -6.21
N TYR A 126 16.16 22.00 -5.02
CA TYR A 126 16.59 20.62 -4.82
C TYR A 126 15.38 19.69 -4.92
N GLN A 127 15.29 18.95 -6.02
CA GLN A 127 14.22 17.96 -6.23
C GLN A 127 14.33 16.82 -5.22
N GLY A 128 13.20 16.46 -4.61
CA GLY A 128 13.15 15.40 -3.59
C GLY A 128 13.28 15.90 -2.15
N GLU A 129 13.47 17.22 -1.94
CA GLU A 129 13.33 17.85 -0.62
C GLU A 129 12.05 18.69 -0.54
N LEU A 130 11.18 18.34 0.43
CA LEU A 130 9.85 18.94 0.57
C LEU A 130 9.93 20.48 0.77
N LYS A 131 10.83 20.93 1.63
CA LYS A 131 11.01 22.36 1.95
C LYS A 131 11.55 23.16 0.75
N SER A 132 12.42 22.55 -0.05
CA SER A 132 12.93 23.16 -1.28
C SER A 132 11.84 23.28 -2.33
N SER A 133 11.00 22.26 -2.47
CA SER A 133 9.83 22.29 -3.37
C SER A 133 8.85 23.40 -2.95
N PHE A 134 8.52 23.53 -1.67
CA PHE A 134 7.67 24.63 -1.19
C PHE A 134 8.30 26.01 -1.44
N GLY A 135 9.62 26.17 -1.26
CA GLY A 135 10.32 27.40 -1.59
C GLY A 135 10.20 27.76 -3.08
N ALA A 136 10.38 26.77 -3.95
CA ALA A 136 10.22 26.93 -5.41
C ALA A 136 8.77 27.26 -5.80
N ASP A 137 7.79 26.57 -5.21
CA ASP A 137 6.36 26.81 -5.49
C ASP A 137 5.93 28.23 -5.07
N HIS A 138 6.41 28.74 -3.93
CA HIS A 138 6.14 30.09 -3.51
C HIS A 138 6.75 31.13 -4.48
N LEU A 139 8.00 30.89 -4.94
CA LEU A 139 8.64 31.72 -5.96
C LEU A 139 7.89 31.69 -7.28
N GLN A 140 7.57 30.50 -7.76
CA GLN A 140 6.84 30.32 -9.01
C GLN A 140 5.52 31.06 -8.97
N LYS A 141 4.73 30.90 -7.92
CA LYS A 141 3.44 31.57 -7.75
C LYS A 141 3.57 33.08 -7.77
N ALA A 142 4.56 33.63 -7.07
CA ALA A 142 4.80 35.07 -7.06
C ALA A 142 5.20 35.62 -8.43
N ILE A 143 6.03 34.88 -9.17
CA ILE A 143 6.46 35.26 -10.52
C ILE A 143 5.29 35.13 -11.52
N GLU A 144 4.45 34.13 -11.38
CA GLU A 144 3.24 33.97 -12.19
C GLU A 144 2.26 35.11 -11.92
N GLU A 145 2.02 35.50 -10.68
CA GLU A 145 1.19 36.64 -10.35
C GLU A 145 1.74 37.96 -10.92
N TYR A 146 3.06 38.12 -10.95
CA TYR A 146 3.70 39.28 -11.59
C TYR A 146 3.50 39.24 -13.12
N ARG A 147 3.77 38.07 -13.74
CA ARG A 147 3.52 37.86 -15.19
C ARG A 147 2.08 38.23 -15.55
N ASP A 148 1.12 37.74 -14.78
CA ASP A 148 -0.30 37.97 -15.06
C ASP A 148 -0.67 39.43 -14.88
N SER A 149 -0.05 40.18 -13.94
CA SER A 149 -0.22 41.63 -13.85
C SER A 149 0.34 42.36 -15.06
N VAL A 150 1.54 42.00 -15.52
CA VAL A 150 2.14 42.61 -16.73
C VAL A 150 1.28 42.35 -17.97
N VAL A 151 0.76 41.13 -18.11
CA VAL A 151 -0.13 40.75 -19.19
C VAL A 151 -1.42 41.57 -19.15
N LYS A 152 -2.03 41.72 -17.97
CA LYS A 152 -3.24 42.51 -17.76
C LYS A 152 -3.02 43.97 -18.16
N ASP A 153 -1.90 44.56 -17.75
CA ASP A 153 -1.56 45.94 -18.07
C ASP A 153 -1.35 46.15 -19.59
N ARG A 154 -0.70 45.20 -20.28
CA ARG A 154 -0.51 45.19 -21.72
C ARG A 154 -1.82 45.08 -22.49
N LEU A 155 -2.74 44.23 -22.03
CA LEU A 155 -4.07 44.09 -22.64
C LEU A 155 -4.88 45.37 -22.48
N ALA A 156 -4.86 45.98 -21.30
CA ALA A 156 -5.51 47.25 -21.03
C ALA A 156 -4.96 48.38 -21.91
N ALA A 157 -3.64 48.48 -22.05
CA ALA A 157 -2.99 49.46 -22.93
C ALA A 157 -3.38 49.31 -24.40
N LYS A 158 -3.74 48.11 -24.85
CA LYS A 158 -4.17 47.81 -26.21
C LYS A 158 -5.70 47.76 -26.38
N ASN A 159 -6.46 48.08 -25.30
CA ASN A 159 -7.93 47.95 -25.25
C ASN A 159 -8.44 46.54 -25.63
N LEU A 160 -7.67 45.51 -25.27
CA LEU A 160 -8.04 44.12 -25.53
C LEU A 160 -8.63 43.50 -24.24
N PRO A 161 -9.72 42.75 -24.35
CA PRO A 161 -10.30 42.06 -23.22
C PRO A 161 -9.42 40.84 -22.79
N ALA A 162 -9.44 40.50 -21.51
CA ALA A 162 -8.69 39.36 -20.98
C ALA A 162 -9.05 38.02 -21.68
N SER A 163 -10.25 37.92 -22.25
CA SER A 163 -10.71 36.73 -22.99
C SER A 163 -9.90 36.43 -24.27
N VAL A 164 -9.06 37.39 -24.72
CA VAL A 164 -8.12 37.14 -25.84
C VAL A 164 -7.07 36.06 -25.45
N LEU A 165 -6.69 36.00 -24.17
CA LEU A 165 -5.73 35.00 -23.67
C LEU A 165 -6.36 33.63 -23.47
N THR A 166 -7.64 33.59 -23.20
CA THR A 166 -8.39 32.35 -22.94
C THR A 166 -9.61 32.29 -23.86
N PRO A 167 -9.41 32.03 -25.17
CA PRO A 167 -10.51 32.02 -26.15
C PRO A 167 -11.51 30.89 -25.88
N PHE A 168 -11.10 29.88 -25.17
CA PHE A 168 -11.96 28.79 -24.65
C PHE A 168 -11.38 28.24 -23.35
N GLU A 169 -12.23 27.74 -22.50
CA GLU A 169 -11.84 27.07 -21.25
C GLU A 169 -11.75 25.55 -21.47
N ILE A 170 -10.62 24.99 -21.11
CA ILE A 170 -10.45 23.53 -21.12
C ILE A 170 -10.81 23.02 -19.71
N LYS A 171 -11.95 22.36 -19.61
CA LYS A 171 -12.34 21.66 -18.36
C LYS A 171 -12.07 20.18 -18.50
N GLN A 172 -11.25 19.66 -17.62
CA GLN A 172 -11.12 18.21 -17.46
C GLN A 172 -12.19 17.75 -16.49
N GLU A 173 -13.17 16.99 -16.97
CA GLU A 173 -14.18 16.37 -16.13
C GLU A 173 -13.86 14.90 -15.95
N ASN A 174 -13.63 14.50 -14.70
CA ASN A 174 -13.45 13.10 -14.37
C ASN A 174 -14.82 12.42 -14.35
N VAL A 175 -15.11 11.63 -15.36
CA VAL A 175 -16.36 10.86 -15.48
C VAL A 175 -16.34 9.54 -14.68
N ALA A 176 -15.21 9.18 -14.11
CA ALA A 176 -15.13 8.00 -13.26
C ALA A 176 -15.79 8.28 -11.90
N PRO A 177 -16.65 7.38 -11.38
CA PRO A 177 -17.17 7.48 -10.03
C PRO A 177 -16.04 7.59 -9.00
N PRO A 178 -16.16 8.42 -7.95
CA PRO A 178 -15.12 8.60 -6.93
C PRO A 178 -14.67 7.29 -6.28
N GLU A 179 -15.58 6.35 -6.13
CA GLU A 179 -15.33 5.00 -5.60
C GLU A 179 -14.37 4.20 -6.50
N LYS A 180 -14.51 4.32 -7.82
CA LYS A 180 -13.60 3.66 -8.78
C LYS A 180 -12.20 4.25 -8.73
N VAL A 181 -12.08 5.56 -8.63
CA VAL A 181 -10.77 6.24 -8.55
C VAL A 181 -10.04 5.85 -7.27
N SER A 182 -10.74 5.94 -6.14
CA SER A 182 -10.17 5.56 -4.83
C SER A 182 -9.84 4.07 -4.76
N GLY A 183 -10.73 3.22 -5.28
CA GLY A 183 -10.52 1.77 -5.32
C GLY A 183 -9.38 1.35 -6.25
N ALA A 184 -9.17 2.02 -7.38
CA ALA A 184 -8.06 1.73 -8.28
C ALA A 184 -6.70 1.98 -7.62
N ASN A 185 -6.58 3.04 -6.80
CA ASN A 185 -5.35 3.39 -6.11
C ASN A 185 -5.06 2.50 -4.89
N ILE A 186 -6.08 2.16 -4.12
CA ILE A 186 -5.91 1.48 -2.82
C ILE A 186 -6.30 0.00 -2.87
N GLY A 187 -7.20 -0.39 -3.79
CA GLY A 187 -7.72 -1.75 -3.85
C GLY A 187 -6.66 -2.83 -4.05
N GLY A 188 -5.61 -2.55 -4.84
CA GLY A 188 -4.48 -3.47 -4.98
C GLY A 188 -3.72 -3.67 -3.67
N PHE A 189 -3.54 -2.60 -2.90
CA PHE A 189 -2.88 -2.68 -1.58
C PHE A 189 -3.72 -3.49 -0.58
N ILE A 190 -5.05 -3.37 -0.62
CA ILE A 190 -5.95 -4.18 0.21
C ILE A 190 -5.81 -5.66 -0.14
N GLY A 191 -5.88 -6.01 -1.42
CA GLY A 191 -5.70 -7.40 -1.87
C GLY A 191 -4.36 -7.99 -1.44
N TYR A 192 -3.27 -7.24 -1.66
CA TYR A 192 -1.93 -7.61 -1.20
C TYR A 192 -1.88 -7.90 0.30
N ALA A 193 -2.43 -7.01 1.09
CA ALA A 193 -2.36 -7.11 2.54
C ALA A 193 -3.20 -8.26 3.11
N VAL A 194 -4.39 -8.50 2.56
CA VAL A 194 -5.23 -9.65 2.93
C VAL A 194 -4.49 -10.96 2.66
N ILE A 195 -3.83 -11.08 1.51
CA ILE A 195 -3.06 -12.25 1.13
C ILE A 195 -1.88 -12.46 2.08
N LEU A 196 -1.12 -11.39 2.38
CA LEU A 196 0.04 -11.48 3.26
C LEU A 196 -0.35 -11.89 4.69
N LEU A 197 -1.43 -11.29 5.22
CA LEU A 197 -1.90 -11.61 6.56
C LEU A 197 -2.58 -12.98 6.63
N CYS A 198 -3.22 -13.44 5.56
CA CYS A 198 -3.74 -14.79 5.43
C CYS A 198 -2.59 -15.83 5.46
N LEU A 199 -1.50 -15.57 4.71
CA LEU A 199 -0.30 -16.40 4.70
C LEU A 199 0.38 -16.46 6.07
N THR A 200 0.64 -15.30 6.68
CA THR A 200 1.31 -15.22 7.97
C THR A 200 0.47 -15.79 9.11
N GLY A 201 -0.86 -15.63 9.04
CA GLY A 201 -1.80 -16.23 9.98
C GLY A 201 -1.80 -17.76 9.97
N ALA A 202 -1.55 -18.37 8.80
CA ALA A 202 -1.39 -19.82 8.67
C ALA A 202 0.01 -20.30 9.04
N MET A 203 1.05 -19.48 8.87
CA MET A 203 2.45 -19.89 8.94
C MET A 203 2.84 -20.37 10.35
N TYR A 204 2.52 -19.61 11.38
CA TYR A 204 2.87 -19.97 12.75
C TYR A 204 2.19 -21.26 13.23
N PRO A 205 0.86 -21.42 13.09
CA PRO A 205 0.22 -22.69 13.44
C PRO A 205 0.74 -23.87 12.60
N ALA A 206 1.02 -23.67 11.31
CA ALA A 206 1.54 -24.74 10.47
C ALA A 206 2.91 -25.24 10.95
N ILE A 207 3.81 -24.34 11.35
CA ILE A 207 5.11 -24.70 11.89
C ILE A 207 4.95 -25.40 13.25
N ASP A 208 4.14 -24.84 14.14
CA ASP A 208 3.98 -25.36 15.50
C ASP A 208 3.39 -26.75 15.54
N LEU A 209 2.37 -27.01 14.70
CA LEU A 209 1.69 -28.30 14.59
C LEU A 209 2.47 -29.37 13.80
N THR A 210 3.60 -29.03 13.20
CA THR A 210 4.44 -29.96 12.42
C THR A 210 5.86 -30.03 12.99
N ALA A 211 6.73 -29.13 12.60
CA ALA A 211 8.12 -29.08 13.07
C ALA A 211 8.23 -28.83 14.59
N GLY A 212 7.33 -28.01 15.16
CA GLY A 212 7.31 -27.75 16.59
C GLY A 212 6.99 -28.97 17.42
N GLU A 213 6.09 -29.84 16.99
CA GLU A 213 5.81 -31.12 17.65
C GLU A 213 6.97 -32.12 17.52
N LYS A 214 7.67 -32.13 16.35
CA LYS A 214 8.87 -32.93 16.19
C LYS A 214 9.97 -32.50 17.18
N GLU A 215 10.22 -31.21 17.25
CA GLU A 215 11.23 -30.62 18.14
C GLU A 215 10.95 -30.92 19.62
N ARG A 216 9.66 -30.94 20.01
CA ARG A 216 9.22 -31.29 21.38
C ARG A 216 9.16 -32.80 21.64
N GLY A 217 9.34 -33.65 20.61
CA GLY A 217 9.21 -35.11 20.73
C GLY A 217 7.77 -35.60 20.97
N THR A 218 6.77 -34.75 20.83
CA THR A 218 5.36 -35.09 21.07
C THR A 218 4.72 -35.86 19.93
N ILE A 219 5.31 -35.82 18.73
CA ILE A 219 4.75 -36.49 17.55
C ILE A 219 4.63 -38.01 17.73
N GLU A 220 5.60 -38.65 18.39
CA GLU A 220 5.58 -40.08 18.66
C GLU A 220 4.42 -40.46 19.57
N THR A 221 4.17 -39.67 20.61
CA THR A 221 3.05 -39.89 21.53
C THR A 221 1.70 -39.76 20.83
N ILE A 222 1.58 -38.78 19.90
CA ILE A 222 0.35 -38.56 19.13
C ILE A 222 0.12 -39.72 18.14
N LEU A 223 1.18 -40.22 17.51
CA LEU A 223 1.10 -41.33 16.56
C LEU A 223 0.82 -42.67 17.21
N SER A 224 1.10 -42.82 18.51
CA SER A 224 0.72 -44.03 19.29
C SER A 224 -0.76 -44.08 19.67
N SER A 225 -1.52 -42.98 19.43
CA SER A 225 -2.95 -42.94 19.69
C SER A 225 -3.74 -43.78 18.65
N PRO A 226 -4.91 -44.31 18.99
CA PRO A 226 -5.74 -45.14 18.09
C PRO A 226 -6.47 -44.30 17.02
N ILE A 227 -5.90 -43.18 16.61
CA ILE A 227 -6.47 -42.27 15.60
C ILE A 227 -5.77 -42.52 14.25
N SER A 228 -6.54 -42.55 13.15
CA SER A 228 -5.94 -42.69 11.82
C SER A 228 -5.04 -41.48 11.49
N ARG A 229 -3.91 -41.70 10.82
CA ARG A 229 -3.01 -40.60 10.40
C ARG A 229 -3.73 -39.54 9.57
N PHE A 230 -4.67 -39.97 8.73
CA PHE A 230 -5.50 -39.08 7.93
C PHE A 230 -6.39 -38.16 8.79
N ASP A 231 -7.08 -38.73 9.79
CA ASP A 231 -7.96 -37.97 10.69
C ASP A 231 -7.17 -37.00 11.55
N LEU A 232 -5.96 -37.38 11.98
CA LEU A 232 -5.03 -36.51 12.69
C LEU A 232 -4.59 -35.30 11.84
N VAL A 233 -4.13 -35.57 10.62
CA VAL A 233 -3.68 -34.52 9.69
C VAL A 233 -4.82 -33.58 9.33
N LEU A 234 -6.02 -34.11 9.10
CA LEU A 234 -7.18 -33.31 8.77
C LEU A 234 -7.58 -32.39 9.95
N GLY A 235 -7.51 -32.88 11.19
CA GLY A 235 -7.78 -32.05 12.37
C GLY A 235 -6.79 -30.89 12.51
N LYS A 236 -5.50 -31.15 12.31
CA LYS A 236 -4.45 -30.11 12.31
C LYS A 236 -4.60 -29.12 11.15
N PHE A 237 -4.88 -29.63 9.95
CA PHE A 237 -5.14 -28.80 8.77
C PHE A 237 -6.31 -27.84 9.01
N LEU A 238 -7.39 -28.31 9.59
CA LEU A 238 -8.54 -27.48 9.92
C LEU A 238 -8.19 -26.35 10.89
N LEU A 239 -7.27 -26.57 11.84
CA LEU A 239 -6.81 -25.49 12.71
C LEU A 239 -6.00 -24.44 11.94
N VAL A 240 -5.01 -24.87 11.12
CA VAL A 240 -4.21 -23.94 10.31
C VAL A 240 -5.09 -23.12 9.38
N PHE A 241 -6.04 -23.78 8.74
CA PHE A 241 -7.05 -23.11 7.89
C PHE A 241 -7.90 -22.11 8.70
N SER A 242 -8.39 -22.50 9.87
CA SER A 242 -9.16 -21.60 10.73
C SER A 242 -8.37 -20.37 11.16
N ALA A 243 -7.11 -20.54 11.52
CA ALA A 243 -6.21 -19.45 11.90
C ALA A 243 -5.93 -18.50 10.73
N SER A 244 -5.70 -19.04 9.53
CA SER A 244 -5.55 -18.28 8.30
C SER A 244 -6.79 -17.43 8.00
N LEU A 245 -7.96 -18.04 8.13
CA LEU A 245 -9.25 -17.41 7.90
C LEU A 245 -9.54 -16.29 8.89
N VAL A 246 -9.28 -16.53 10.17
CA VAL A 246 -9.42 -15.50 11.24
C VAL A 246 -8.52 -14.30 10.91
N SER A 247 -7.27 -14.54 10.54
CA SER A 247 -6.35 -13.46 10.15
C SER A 247 -6.84 -12.68 8.94
N ALA A 248 -7.39 -13.35 7.92
CA ALA A 248 -7.96 -12.69 6.74
C ALA A 248 -9.17 -11.82 7.10
N VAL A 249 -10.10 -12.33 7.91
CA VAL A 249 -11.27 -11.55 8.39
C VAL A 249 -10.84 -10.34 9.20
N LEU A 250 -9.94 -10.52 10.15
CA LEU A 250 -9.45 -9.43 10.99
C LEU A 250 -8.72 -8.37 10.18
N SER A 251 -7.96 -8.76 9.15
CA SER A 251 -7.27 -7.81 8.28
C SER A 251 -8.25 -6.95 7.47
N VAL A 252 -9.25 -7.57 6.85
CA VAL A 252 -10.28 -6.84 6.06
C VAL A 252 -11.09 -5.91 6.94
N THR A 253 -11.52 -6.37 8.11
CA THR A 253 -12.30 -5.55 9.06
C THR A 253 -11.46 -4.40 9.63
N SER A 254 -10.21 -4.66 9.97
CA SER A 254 -9.26 -3.66 10.46
C SER A 254 -8.98 -2.57 9.43
N MET A 255 -8.78 -2.96 8.17
CA MET A 255 -8.64 -2.00 7.07
C MET A 255 -9.90 -1.17 6.86
N GLY A 256 -11.05 -1.82 6.76
CA GLY A 256 -12.34 -1.13 6.59
C GLY A 256 -12.57 -0.08 7.68
N LEU A 257 -12.30 -0.45 8.94
CA LEU A 257 -12.41 0.47 10.07
C LEU A 257 -11.40 1.63 9.96
N SER A 258 -10.15 1.35 9.57
CA SER A 258 -9.11 2.36 9.43
C SER A 258 -9.48 3.41 8.36
N PHE A 259 -9.98 2.97 7.21
CA PHE A 259 -10.42 3.89 6.16
C PHE A 259 -11.71 4.65 6.54
N ALA A 260 -12.62 4.03 7.28
CA ALA A 260 -13.81 4.71 7.78
C ALA A 260 -13.43 5.86 8.74
N ILE A 261 -12.49 5.62 9.67
CA ILE A 261 -11.99 6.63 10.60
C ILE A 261 -11.29 7.77 9.85
N LEU A 262 -10.39 7.45 8.89
CA LEU A 262 -9.67 8.44 8.10
C LEU A 262 -10.58 9.28 7.20
N GLY A 263 -11.58 8.65 6.56
CA GLY A 263 -12.54 9.35 5.71
C GLY A 263 -13.42 10.36 6.46
N HIS A 264 -13.61 10.17 7.77
CA HIS A 264 -14.30 11.13 8.64
C HIS A 264 -13.37 12.20 9.23
N SER A 265 -12.05 12.04 9.13
CA SER A 265 -11.09 13.00 9.68
C SER A 265 -10.96 14.24 8.78
N HIS A 266 -10.92 15.44 9.39
CA HIS A 266 -10.71 16.72 8.68
C HIS A 266 -9.36 16.82 7.96
N LEU A 267 -8.42 15.92 8.23
CA LEU A 267 -7.07 15.92 7.66
C LEU A 267 -7.05 15.72 6.13
N MET A 268 -8.01 14.98 5.58
CA MET A 268 -8.12 14.78 4.12
C MET A 268 -8.89 15.89 3.40
N LYS A 269 -9.68 16.69 4.12
CA LYS A 269 -10.44 17.79 3.51
C LYS A 269 -9.59 19.02 3.17
N SER A 270 -8.40 19.15 3.77
CA SER A 270 -7.56 20.34 3.60
C SER A 270 -6.62 20.28 2.38
N SER A 271 -6.39 19.12 1.81
CA SER A 271 -5.42 18.93 0.71
C SER A 271 -5.99 19.12 -0.70
N GLY A 272 -7.25 19.54 -0.86
CA GLY A 272 -7.85 19.78 -2.19
C GLY A 272 -7.98 18.51 -3.07
N GLU A 273 -7.47 17.38 -2.62
CA GLU A 273 -7.62 16.09 -3.30
C GLU A 273 -8.98 15.47 -2.98
N GLN A 274 -9.59 14.89 -4.01
CA GLN A 274 -10.86 14.21 -3.93
C GLN A 274 -10.90 13.29 -2.71
N SER A 275 -11.88 13.50 -1.82
CA SER A 275 -12.11 12.68 -0.64
C SER A 275 -12.00 11.20 -1.01
N LEU A 276 -11.12 10.45 -0.34
CA LEU A 276 -11.00 9.00 -0.50
C LEU A 276 -12.30 8.34 0.02
N ASN A 277 -13.34 8.38 -0.79
CA ASN A 277 -14.60 7.70 -0.51
C ASN A 277 -14.45 6.20 -0.83
N LEU A 278 -13.71 5.48 0.02
CA LEU A 278 -13.76 4.03 0.03
C LEU A 278 -15.00 3.61 0.80
N ASN A 279 -16.09 3.50 0.11
CA ASN A 279 -17.28 2.87 0.66
C ASN A 279 -17.09 1.34 0.57
N LEU A 280 -16.34 0.78 1.53
CA LEU A 280 -16.25 -0.67 1.69
C LEU A 280 -17.60 -1.19 2.17
N GLY A 281 -18.54 -1.33 1.25
CA GLY A 281 -19.84 -1.92 1.55
C GLY A 281 -19.67 -3.33 2.13
N LEU A 282 -20.60 -3.74 2.96
CA LEU A 282 -20.61 -5.09 3.53
C LEU A 282 -20.52 -6.18 2.45
N THR A 283 -21.09 -5.94 1.27
CA THR A 283 -21.02 -6.81 0.10
C THR A 283 -19.58 -7.00 -0.39
N SER A 284 -18.79 -5.93 -0.47
CA SER A 284 -17.38 -6.01 -0.88
C SER A 284 -16.53 -6.77 0.14
N VAL A 285 -16.75 -6.54 1.43
CA VAL A 285 -16.09 -7.27 2.52
C VAL A 285 -16.39 -8.77 2.44
N VAL A 286 -17.66 -9.12 2.30
CA VAL A 286 -18.10 -10.52 2.18
C VAL A 286 -17.53 -11.17 0.91
N ALA A 287 -17.51 -10.48 -0.23
CA ALA A 287 -16.98 -11.00 -1.47
C ALA A 287 -15.46 -11.22 -1.40
N VAL A 288 -14.68 -10.29 -0.82
CA VAL A 288 -13.25 -10.47 -0.58
C VAL A 288 -12.99 -11.66 0.33
N PHE A 289 -13.78 -11.82 1.38
CA PHE A 289 -13.70 -12.96 2.28
C PHE A 289 -13.94 -14.28 1.53
N PHE A 290 -14.97 -14.35 0.70
CA PHE A 290 -15.25 -15.55 -0.12
C PHE A 290 -14.09 -15.89 -1.05
N MET A 291 -13.45 -14.89 -1.65
CA MET A 291 -12.27 -15.09 -2.51
C MET A 291 -11.03 -15.52 -1.72
N ALA A 292 -10.92 -15.15 -0.45
CA ALA A 292 -9.82 -15.56 0.42
C ALA A 292 -9.95 -17.03 0.89
N LEU A 293 -11.16 -17.62 0.89
CA LEU A 293 -11.38 -19.00 1.36
C LEU A 293 -10.50 -20.05 0.63
N PRO A 294 -10.54 -20.19 -0.70
CA PRO A 294 -9.74 -21.19 -1.38
C PRO A 294 -8.23 -20.90 -1.27
N LEU A 295 -7.85 -19.62 -1.13
CA LEU A 295 -6.46 -19.24 -0.92
C LEU A 295 -5.97 -19.64 0.48
N ALA A 296 -6.80 -19.49 1.52
CA ALA A 296 -6.49 -19.95 2.87
C ALA A 296 -6.30 -21.47 2.93
N VAL A 297 -7.13 -22.21 2.18
CA VAL A 297 -6.96 -23.67 2.02
C VAL A 297 -5.63 -24.01 1.35
N LEU A 298 -5.30 -23.31 0.26
CA LEU A 298 -4.04 -23.48 -0.47
C LEU A 298 -2.84 -23.22 0.44
N PHE A 299 -2.82 -22.08 1.14
CA PHE A 299 -1.72 -21.73 2.04
C PHE A 299 -1.57 -22.74 3.17
N SER A 300 -2.67 -23.13 3.79
CA SER A 300 -2.63 -24.12 4.90
C SER A 300 -2.04 -25.45 4.44
N ALA A 301 -2.44 -25.94 3.26
CA ALA A 301 -1.91 -27.20 2.72
C ALA A 301 -0.41 -27.09 2.36
N VAL A 302 -0.02 -26.02 1.68
CA VAL A 302 1.38 -25.84 1.24
C VAL A 302 2.30 -25.60 2.44
N LEU A 303 1.91 -24.73 3.38
CA LEU A 303 2.71 -24.42 4.56
C LEU A 303 2.92 -25.64 5.44
N MET A 304 1.86 -26.40 5.73
CA MET A 304 1.98 -27.64 6.50
C MET A 304 2.86 -28.67 5.79
N THR A 305 2.73 -28.81 4.46
CA THR A 305 3.53 -29.75 3.70
C THR A 305 5.02 -29.40 3.78
N ILE A 306 5.38 -28.12 3.58
CA ILE A 306 6.78 -27.70 3.65
C ILE A 306 7.32 -27.80 5.08
N ALA A 307 6.56 -27.36 6.07
CA ALA A 307 6.98 -27.40 7.48
C ALA A 307 7.19 -28.84 7.99
N LEU A 308 6.51 -29.83 7.39
CA LEU A 308 6.67 -31.23 7.74
C LEU A 308 8.09 -31.78 7.46
N PHE A 309 8.80 -31.22 6.47
CA PHE A 309 10.17 -31.63 6.14
C PHE A 309 11.21 -31.13 7.15
N ALA A 310 10.89 -30.13 7.94
CA ALA A 310 11.77 -29.56 8.92
C ALA A 310 11.82 -30.41 10.23
N LYS A 311 12.95 -30.38 10.90
CA LYS A 311 13.16 -31.03 12.20
C LYS A 311 12.89 -30.09 13.37
N THR A 312 13.13 -28.79 13.17
CA THR A 312 13.00 -27.77 14.19
C THR A 312 12.15 -26.62 13.71
N TYR A 313 11.62 -25.84 14.64
CA TYR A 313 10.86 -24.62 14.34
C TYR A 313 11.66 -23.63 13.46
N LYS A 314 12.95 -23.44 13.79
CA LYS A 314 13.85 -22.55 13.06
C LYS A 314 14.11 -23.02 11.62
N GLU A 315 14.26 -24.32 11.43
CA GLU A 315 14.45 -24.92 10.11
C GLU A 315 13.18 -24.76 9.25
N ALA A 316 12.00 -25.01 9.82
CA ALA A 316 10.73 -24.78 9.14
C ALA A 316 10.56 -23.33 8.69
N GLN A 317 10.88 -22.38 9.55
CA GLN A 317 10.86 -20.97 9.21
C GLN A 317 11.80 -20.64 8.04
N SER A 318 12.98 -21.23 8.01
CA SER A 318 13.94 -21.06 6.90
C SER A 318 13.41 -21.63 5.59
N TYR A 319 12.69 -22.77 5.61
CA TYR A 319 12.08 -23.35 4.40
C TYR A 319 10.88 -22.56 3.91
N LEU A 320 10.13 -21.89 4.79
CA LEU A 320 8.97 -21.10 4.43
C LEU A 320 9.31 -19.68 3.96
N THR A 321 10.51 -19.18 4.28
CA THR A 321 10.95 -17.84 3.84
C THR A 321 10.94 -17.67 2.32
N PRO A 322 11.50 -18.59 1.50
CA PRO A 322 11.42 -18.49 0.04
C PRO A 322 9.99 -18.52 -0.49
N LEU A 323 9.10 -19.31 0.13
CA LEU A 323 7.69 -19.33 -0.22
C LEU A 323 7.03 -17.98 0.02
N THR A 324 7.38 -17.31 1.12
CA THR A 324 6.85 -15.97 1.40
C THR A 324 7.20 -14.99 0.29
N PHE A 325 8.43 -14.99 -0.21
CA PHE A 325 8.82 -14.17 -1.38
C PHE A 325 8.06 -14.55 -2.65
N LEU A 326 7.86 -15.85 -2.88
CA LEU A 326 7.11 -16.35 -4.04
C LEU A 326 5.65 -15.86 -4.02
N VAL A 327 5.06 -15.67 -2.83
CA VAL A 327 3.71 -15.11 -2.65
C VAL A 327 3.71 -13.59 -2.71
N VAL A 328 4.69 -12.94 -2.09
CA VAL A 328 4.77 -11.46 -2.02
C VAL A 328 4.96 -10.84 -3.40
N ILE A 329 5.82 -11.40 -4.24
CA ILE A 329 6.13 -10.82 -5.56
C ILE A 329 4.88 -10.69 -6.45
N PRO A 330 4.06 -11.74 -6.67
CA PRO A 330 2.82 -11.61 -7.43
C PRO A 330 1.79 -10.69 -6.75
N ALA A 331 1.71 -10.75 -5.43
CA ALA A 331 0.78 -9.90 -4.69
C ALA A 331 1.11 -8.41 -4.82
N VAL A 332 2.40 -8.04 -4.76
CA VAL A 332 2.87 -6.66 -4.97
C VAL A 332 2.64 -6.20 -6.42
N ALA A 333 2.77 -7.10 -7.40
CA ALA A 333 2.51 -6.76 -8.79
C ALA A 333 1.09 -6.22 -9.03
N SER A 334 0.10 -6.66 -8.23
CA SER A 334 -1.28 -6.16 -8.31
C SER A 334 -1.44 -4.70 -7.87
N VAL A 335 -0.51 -4.18 -7.07
CA VAL A 335 -0.51 -2.79 -6.58
C VAL A 335 -0.03 -1.83 -7.67
N MET A 336 0.72 -2.33 -8.67
CA MET A 336 1.26 -1.48 -9.74
C MET A 336 0.13 -0.84 -10.56
N PRO A 337 0.25 0.45 -10.90
CA PRO A 337 -0.70 1.12 -11.77
C PRO A 337 -0.69 0.49 -13.18
N GLY A 338 -1.86 0.39 -13.79
CA GLY A 338 -2.00 -0.20 -15.14
C GLY A 338 -2.07 -1.73 -15.17
N VAL A 339 -1.90 -2.43 -14.05
CA VAL A 339 -2.14 -3.88 -13.98
C VAL A 339 -3.64 -4.12 -13.78
N GLU A 340 -4.27 -4.62 -14.83
CA GLU A 340 -5.70 -4.95 -14.86
C GLU A 340 -5.90 -6.46 -14.95
N LEU A 341 -7.07 -6.92 -14.52
CA LEU A 341 -7.43 -8.33 -14.56
C LEU A 341 -7.65 -8.81 -16.00
N THR A 342 -6.74 -9.64 -16.48
CA THR A 342 -6.85 -10.31 -17.77
C THR A 342 -7.05 -11.82 -17.59
N PRO A 343 -7.64 -12.55 -18.55
CA PRO A 343 -7.82 -13.99 -18.44
C PRO A 343 -6.52 -14.78 -18.20
N LYS A 344 -5.39 -14.27 -18.70
CA LYS A 344 -4.07 -14.88 -18.48
C LYS A 344 -3.59 -14.69 -17.03
N LEU A 345 -3.76 -13.49 -16.47
CA LEU A 345 -3.40 -13.18 -15.09
C LEU A 345 -4.34 -13.85 -14.08
N ALA A 346 -5.59 -14.14 -14.49
CA ALA A 346 -6.56 -14.87 -13.68
C ALA A 346 -6.14 -16.32 -13.35
N LEU A 347 -5.19 -16.88 -14.08
CA LEU A 347 -4.65 -18.22 -13.83
C LEU A 347 -3.41 -18.23 -12.93
N ILE A 348 -2.80 -17.08 -12.64
CA ILE A 348 -1.63 -17.01 -11.77
C ILE A 348 -2.11 -16.98 -10.31
N PRO A 349 -1.83 -18.02 -9.49
CA PRO A 349 -2.27 -18.05 -8.12
C PRO A 349 -1.68 -16.86 -7.34
N VAL A 350 -2.38 -16.39 -6.33
CA VAL A 350 -2.06 -15.20 -5.53
C VAL A 350 -2.33 -13.89 -6.28
N LEU A 351 -1.71 -13.68 -7.46
CA LEU A 351 -1.95 -12.48 -8.28
C LEU A 351 -3.43 -12.36 -8.66
N ASN A 352 -4.04 -13.47 -9.06
CA ASN A 352 -5.45 -13.53 -9.45
C ASN A 352 -6.37 -13.08 -8.30
N THR A 353 -6.13 -13.59 -7.10
CA THR A 353 -6.93 -13.23 -5.91
C THR A 353 -6.72 -11.76 -5.53
N SER A 354 -5.49 -11.25 -5.63
CA SER A 354 -5.22 -9.83 -5.34
C SER A 354 -5.92 -8.90 -6.34
N LEU A 355 -5.86 -9.22 -7.63
CA LEU A 355 -6.52 -8.42 -8.68
C LEU A 355 -8.04 -8.45 -8.56
N VAL A 356 -8.64 -9.60 -8.25
CA VAL A 356 -10.08 -9.67 -8.07
C VAL A 356 -10.53 -8.94 -6.81
N CYS A 357 -9.74 -8.95 -5.73
CA CYS A 357 -10.02 -8.11 -4.56
C CYS A 357 -9.99 -6.62 -4.92
N LYS A 358 -9.04 -6.18 -5.76
CA LYS A 358 -8.99 -4.81 -6.30
C LYS A 358 -10.28 -4.47 -7.04
N GLU A 359 -10.75 -5.32 -7.96
CA GLU A 359 -12.01 -5.09 -8.70
C GLU A 359 -13.25 -5.06 -7.80
N ILE A 360 -13.36 -5.98 -6.85
CA ILE A 360 -14.47 -6.01 -5.89
C ILE A 360 -14.54 -4.70 -5.10
N ILE A 361 -13.40 -4.16 -4.68
CA ILE A 361 -13.31 -2.92 -3.91
C ILE A 361 -13.63 -1.69 -4.77
N THR A 362 -13.31 -1.73 -6.07
CA THR A 362 -13.71 -0.69 -7.02
C THR A 362 -15.20 -0.74 -7.40
N GLY A 363 -15.93 -1.73 -6.87
CA GLY A 363 -17.36 -1.93 -7.18
C GLY A 363 -17.60 -2.49 -8.59
N THR A 364 -16.57 -3.01 -9.26
CA THR A 364 -16.69 -3.65 -10.57
C THR A 364 -16.72 -5.16 -10.41
N TYR A 365 -17.87 -5.77 -10.73
CA TYR A 365 -18.06 -7.22 -10.59
C TYR A 365 -18.07 -7.89 -11.98
N HIS A 366 -16.92 -8.38 -12.43
CA HIS A 366 -16.82 -9.21 -13.62
C HIS A 366 -17.02 -10.68 -13.23
N TRP A 367 -18.27 -11.12 -13.18
CA TRP A 367 -18.65 -12.47 -12.71
C TRP A 367 -17.88 -13.60 -13.38
N ASN A 368 -17.62 -13.51 -14.69
CA ASN A 368 -16.83 -14.51 -15.41
C ASN A 368 -15.41 -14.64 -14.86
N SER A 369 -14.76 -13.52 -14.56
CA SER A 369 -13.42 -13.50 -13.98
C SER A 369 -13.42 -14.02 -12.55
N ILE A 370 -14.41 -13.61 -11.75
CA ILE A 370 -14.57 -14.04 -10.35
C ILE A 370 -14.72 -15.56 -10.28
N ILE A 371 -15.60 -16.14 -11.10
CA ILE A 371 -15.82 -17.59 -11.16
C ILE A 371 -14.55 -18.32 -11.63
N LEU A 372 -13.88 -17.81 -12.66
CA LEU A 372 -12.64 -18.40 -13.19
C LEU A 372 -11.55 -18.42 -12.10
N ILE A 373 -11.36 -17.31 -11.39
CA ILE A 373 -10.35 -17.20 -10.34
C ILE A 373 -10.68 -18.09 -9.15
N PHE A 374 -11.93 -18.08 -8.70
CA PHE A 374 -12.37 -18.96 -7.62
C PHE A 374 -12.14 -20.43 -7.96
N THR A 375 -12.55 -20.85 -9.15
CA THR A 375 -12.41 -22.22 -9.61
C THR A 375 -10.94 -22.62 -9.77
N SER A 376 -10.11 -21.78 -10.39
CA SER A 376 -8.68 -22.06 -10.55
C SER A 376 -7.97 -22.17 -9.21
N THR A 377 -8.27 -21.27 -8.26
CA THR A 377 -7.69 -21.32 -6.91
C THR A 377 -8.16 -22.55 -6.13
N CYS A 378 -9.42 -22.97 -6.28
CA CYS A 378 -9.91 -24.23 -5.72
C CYS A 378 -9.16 -25.44 -6.30
N VAL A 379 -8.88 -25.45 -7.59
CA VAL A 379 -8.09 -26.54 -8.21
C VAL A 379 -6.69 -26.59 -7.61
N TYR A 380 -6.01 -25.45 -7.48
CA TYR A 380 -4.69 -25.40 -6.84
C TYR A 380 -4.74 -25.85 -5.38
N ALA A 381 -5.76 -25.45 -4.63
CA ALA A 381 -5.98 -25.87 -3.25
C ALA A 381 -6.18 -27.40 -3.15
N LEU A 382 -6.98 -28.00 -4.04
CA LEU A 382 -7.19 -29.45 -4.09
C LEU A 382 -5.91 -30.21 -4.41
N VAL A 383 -5.11 -29.74 -5.36
CA VAL A 383 -3.79 -30.32 -5.66
C VAL A 383 -2.87 -30.24 -4.45
N ALA A 384 -2.84 -29.08 -3.76
CA ALA A 384 -2.02 -28.90 -2.57
C ALA A 384 -2.45 -29.83 -1.42
N ILE A 385 -3.76 -29.98 -1.18
CA ILE A 385 -4.28 -30.93 -0.18
C ILE A 385 -3.88 -32.36 -0.54
N PHE A 386 -4.05 -32.76 -1.81
CA PHE A 386 -3.66 -34.09 -2.25
C PHE A 386 -2.18 -34.37 -1.98
N LEU A 387 -1.31 -33.41 -2.32
CA LEU A 387 0.13 -33.52 -2.04
C LEU A 387 0.41 -33.57 -0.54
N ALA A 388 -0.26 -32.72 0.26
CA ALA A 388 -0.14 -32.73 1.71
C ALA A 388 -0.47 -34.10 2.31
N VAL A 389 -1.63 -34.65 1.97
CA VAL A 389 -2.06 -35.97 2.45
C VAL A 389 -1.07 -37.07 2.05
N LYS A 390 -0.58 -37.07 0.80
CA LYS A 390 0.41 -38.03 0.32
C LYS A 390 1.74 -37.93 1.08
N MET A 391 2.18 -36.71 1.43
CA MET A 391 3.41 -36.51 2.19
C MET A 391 3.28 -36.96 3.65
N PHE A 392 2.15 -36.69 4.29
CA PHE A 392 1.89 -37.16 5.66
C PHE A 392 1.76 -38.69 5.78
N GLN A 393 1.50 -39.40 4.67
CA GLN A 393 1.47 -40.89 4.67
C GLN A 393 2.87 -41.50 4.62
N ARG A 394 3.91 -40.71 4.25
CA ARG A 394 5.29 -41.21 4.15
C ARG A 394 5.96 -41.23 5.52
N GLU A 395 6.38 -42.41 5.96
CA GLU A 395 7.07 -42.59 7.24
C GLU A 395 8.42 -41.89 7.28
N ASP A 396 9.18 -41.91 6.17
CA ASP A 396 10.50 -41.25 6.06
C ASP A 396 10.43 -39.73 6.31
N VAL A 397 9.26 -39.10 6.12
CA VAL A 397 9.07 -37.68 6.35
C VAL A 397 8.65 -37.37 7.78
N LEU A 398 7.83 -38.25 8.39
CA LEU A 398 7.34 -38.11 9.74
C LEU A 398 8.46 -38.38 10.79
N PHE A 399 9.27 -39.43 10.57
CA PHE A 399 10.32 -39.88 11.51
C PHE A 399 11.72 -39.42 11.11
N ARG A 400 11.85 -38.39 10.30
CA ARG A 400 13.13 -37.80 9.94
C ARG A 400 13.73 -37.11 11.16
N SER A 401 14.51 -37.90 11.94
CA SER A 401 15.30 -37.45 13.11
C SER A 401 16.53 -36.65 12.65
#